data_229dfb0dcc74bd8b7ce82ffc9c703b0d
#
_entry.id   229dfb0dcc74bd8b7ce82ffc9c703b0d
#
_cell.length_a   1.000
_cell.length_b   1.000
_cell.length_c   1.000
_cell.angle_alpha   90.00
_cell.angle_beta   90.00
_cell.angle_gamma   90.00
#
_symmetry.space_group_name_H-M   'P 1'
#
loop_
_entity.id
_entity.type
_entity.pdbx_description
1 polymer ?
#
loop_
_entity_poly.entity_id
_entity_poly.type
_entity_poly.pdbx_seq_one_letter_code
_entity_poly.pdbx_strand_id
1 'polypeptide(L)'
;MTTTKNNKTKLTMKKLAYHVLKVAKENKLPHTRLNLFLTMYFSLKRAKDDGLIPIETLKSLYDEPFELWPINPIVYSLYRRYMVAGQNDKNIVERGARRVVELDVLNPVIIELLSTDVYELSERYTQQPFYLNNRRTIGRAIGDVTIKLEDI
;
A
#
# COMPACT_ATOMS: atom_id res chain seq x y z
N MET A 1 22.08 20.73 -11.36
CA MET A 1 21.49 21.24 -10.16
C MET A 1 20.07 20.86 -9.97
N THR A 2 19.21 21.33 -10.83
CA THR A 2 17.79 21.01 -10.76
C THR A 2 17.54 19.52 -10.93
N THR A 3 18.32 18.85 -11.74
CA THR A 3 18.16 17.40 -11.96
C THR A 3 18.34 16.59 -10.68
N THR A 4 19.27 17.02 -9.82
CA THR A 4 19.51 16.34 -8.55
C THR A 4 18.30 16.43 -7.65
N LYS A 5 17.62 17.58 -7.62
CA LYS A 5 16.41 17.74 -6.85
C LYS A 5 15.29 16.87 -7.36
N ASN A 6 15.14 16.76 -8.67
CA ASN A 6 14.10 15.95 -9.28
C ASN A 6 14.27 14.48 -8.92
N ASN A 7 15.49 14.00 -8.92
CA ASN A 7 15.76 12.61 -8.57
C ASN A 7 15.42 12.30 -7.13
N LYS A 8 15.56 13.28 -6.23
CA LYS A 8 15.26 13.09 -4.81
C LYS A 8 13.78 12.96 -4.53
N THR A 9 12.95 13.52 -5.38
CA THR A 9 11.52 13.58 -5.12
C THR A 9 10.73 12.50 -5.82
N LYS A 10 11.39 11.63 -6.58
CA LYS A 10 10.66 10.57 -7.24
C LYS A 10 10.09 9.60 -6.22
N LEU A 11 8.76 9.47 -6.24
CA LEU A 11 8.05 8.55 -5.37
C LEU A 11 7.89 7.19 -6.05
N THR A 12 7.85 6.14 -5.26
CA THR A 12 7.66 4.76 -5.73
C THR A 12 6.81 4.01 -4.72
N MET A 13 6.30 2.85 -5.12
CA MET A 13 5.57 1.99 -4.20
C MET A 13 6.44 1.53 -3.04
N LYS A 14 7.73 1.29 -3.29
CA LYS A 14 8.65 0.91 -2.23
C LYS A 14 8.82 2.03 -1.21
N LYS A 15 8.93 3.27 -1.68
CA LYS A 15 9.03 4.43 -0.77
C LYS A 15 7.75 4.60 0.03
N LEU A 16 6.59 4.36 -0.59
CA LEU A 16 5.33 4.40 0.15
C LEU A 16 5.33 3.35 1.26
N ALA A 17 5.76 2.13 0.95
CA ALA A 17 5.85 1.08 1.98
C ALA A 17 6.78 1.48 3.11
N TYR A 18 7.95 2.02 2.80
CA TYR A 18 8.90 2.47 3.81
C TYR A 18 8.30 3.56 4.69
N HIS A 19 7.59 4.49 4.08
CA HIS A 19 6.94 5.58 4.80
C HIS A 19 5.86 5.05 5.75
N VAL A 20 5.00 4.15 5.25
CA VAL A 20 3.94 3.54 6.07
C VAL A 20 4.53 2.81 7.27
N LEU A 21 5.58 2.02 7.04
CA LEU A 21 6.22 1.25 8.11
C LEU A 21 6.84 2.18 9.16
N LYS A 22 7.42 3.29 8.72
CA LYS A 22 8.00 4.26 9.66
C LYS A 22 6.93 4.95 10.49
N VAL A 23 5.85 5.38 9.86
CA VAL A 23 4.73 6.00 10.57
C VAL A 23 4.13 5.01 11.57
N ALA A 24 3.97 3.76 11.18
CA ALA A 24 3.46 2.72 12.09
C ALA A 24 4.36 2.55 13.31
N LYS A 25 5.65 2.44 13.08
CA LYS A 25 6.61 2.25 14.16
C LYS A 25 6.63 3.44 15.11
N GLU A 26 6.64 4.66 14.57
CA GLU A 26 6.67 5.87 15.39
C GLU A 26 5.42 6.04 16.23
N ASN A 27 4.29 5.54 15.76
CA ASN A 27 3.02 5.64 16.45
C ASN A 27 2.64 4.34 17.20
N LYS A 28 3.54 3.36 17.21
CA LYS A 28 3.35 2.07 17.89
C LYS A 28 2.08 1.36 17.43
N LEU A 29 1.84 1.39 16.13
CA LEU A 29 0.68 0.75 15.51
C LEU A 29 1.08 -0.57 14.85
N PRO A 30 0.13 -1.52 14.73
CA PRO A 30 0.41 -2.79 14.07
C PRO A 30 0.85 -2.59 12.62
N HIS A 31 1.85 -3.36 12.18
CA HIS A 31 2.33 -3.27 10.80
C HIS A 31 2.80 -4.62 10.29
N THR A 32 1.90 -5.59 10.34
CA THR A 32 2.10 -6.88 9.66
C THR A 32 1.99 -6.68 8.14
N ARG A 33 2.27 -7.72 7.37
CA ARG A 33 2.10 -7.63 5.92
C ARG A 33 0.67 -7.25 5.55
N LEU A 34 -0.30 -7.81 6.24
CA LEU A 34 -1.71 -7.51 5.98
C LEU A 34 -2.01 -6.03 6.24
N ASN A 35 -1.54 -5.50 7.37
CA ASN A 35 -1.68 -4.08 7.68
C ASN A 35 -1.04 -3.22 6.60
N LEU A 36 0.17 -3.58 6.19
CA LEU A 36 0.92 -2.78 5.21
C LEU A 36 0.17 -2.67 3.88
N PHE A 37 -0.20 -3.81 3.31
CA PHE A 37 -0.80 -3.79 1.98
C PHE A 37 -2.18 -3.13 1.97
N LEU A 38 -3.00 -3.39 2.97
CA LEU A 38 -4.30 -2.75 3.06
C LEU A 38 -4.17 -1.25 3.28
N THR A 39 -3.20 -0.84 4.10
CA THR A 39 -2.96 0.59 4.35
C THR A 39 -2.44 1.27 3.09
N MET A 40 -1.51 0.66 2.38
CA MET A 40 -1.03 1.21 1.12
C MET A 40 -2.17 1.40 0.12
N TYR A 41 -3.01 0.38 -0.01
CA TYR A 41 -4.12 0.41 -0.96
C TYR A 41 -5.10 1.54 -0.65
N PHE A 42 -5.59 1.59 0.58
CA PHE A 42 -6.58 2.60 0.95
C PHE A 42 -5.99 4.00 1.07
N SER A 43 -4.69 4.13 1.37
CA SER A 43 -4.02 5.43 1.34
C SER A 43 -3.96 5.99 -0.07
N LEU A 44 -3.64 5.14 -1.05
CA LEU A 44 -3.62 5.57 -2.45
C LEU A 44 -5.04 5.89 -2.92
N LYS A 45 -6.02 5.12 -2.51
CA LYS A 45 -7.40 5.40 -2.83
C LYS A 45 -7.83 6.78 -2.32
N ARG A 46 -7.52 7.07 -1.07
CA ARG A 46 -7.82 8.39 -0.47
C ARG A 46 -7.05 9.51 -1.16
N ALA A 47 -5.77 9.27 -1.46
CA ALA A 47 -4.96 10.27 -2.14
C ALA A 47 -5.56 10.62 -3.50
N LYS A 48 -6.07 9.64 -4.21
CA LYS A 48 -6.70 9.84 -5.51
C LYS A 48 -8.07 10.50 -5.38
N ASP A 49 -8.93 9.93 -4.54
CA ASP A 49 -10.32 10.37 -4.43
C ASP A 49 -10.43 11.77 -3.85
N ASP A 50 -9.58 12.12 -2.89
CA ASP A 50 -9.61 13.42 -2.21
C ASP A 50 -8.61 14.42 -2.79
N GLY A 51 -7.88 14.04 -3.82
CA GLY A 51 -6.91 14.94 -4.44
C GLY A 51 -5.75 15.33 -3.56
N LEU A 52 -5.35 14.45 -2.63
CA LEU A 52 -4.27 14.76 -1.68
C LEU A 52 -2.91 14.80 -2.35
N ILE A 53 -2.77 14.07 -3.44
CA ILE A 53 -1.55 14.02 -4.26
C ILE A 53 -1.99 14.20 -5.71
N PRO A 54 -1.30 15.05 -6.49
CA PRO A 54 -1.66 15.22 -7.90
C PRO A 54 -1.66 13.91 -8.66
N ILE A 55 -2.59 13.75 -9.59
CA ILE A 55 -2.76 12.47 -10.31
C ILE A 55 -1.49 12.09 -11.08
N GLU A 56 -0.75 13.05 -11.63
CA GLU A 56 0.48 12.74 -12.34
C GLU A 56 1.55 12.21 -11.42
N THR A 57 1.59 12.70 -10.18
CA THR A 57 2.50 12.19 -9.16
C THR A 57 2.09 10.78 -8.75
N LEU A 58 0.78 10.54 -8.61
CA LEU A 58 0.29 9.18 -8.29
C LEU A 58 0.62 8.19 -9.39
N LYS A 59 0.49 8.60 -10.65
CA LYS A 59 0.86 7.72 -11.77
C LYS A 59 2.32 7.33 -11.72
N SER A 60 3.17 8.27 -11.36
CA SER A 60 4.61 8.01 -11.23
C SER A 60 4.92 7.14 -10.01
N LEU A 61 4.23 7.39 -8.90
CA LEU A 61 4.40 6.63 -7.68
C LEU A 61 3.99 5.17 -7.88
N TYR A 62 2.91 4.95 -8.62
CA TYR A 62 2.35 3.61 -8.83
C TYR A 62 3.16 2.85 -9.87
N ASP A 63 4.43 2.65 -9.58
CA ASP A 63 5.39 2.03 -10.49
C ASP A 63 5.35 0.50 -10.47
N GLU A 64 4.67 -0.07 -9.51
CA GLU A 64 4.42 -1.52 -9.47
C GLU A 64 2.98 -1.74 -9.02
N PRO A 65 2.14 -2.41 -9.81
CA PRO A 65 0.72 -2.53 -9.49
C PRO A 65 0.47 -3.51 -8.36
N PHE A 66 -0.65 -3.30 -7.67
CA PHE A 66 -1.18 -4.33 -6.78
C PHE A 66 -1.69 -5.50 -7.61
N GLU A 67 -1.44 -6.71 -7.11
CA GLU A 67 -2.15 -7.89 -7.56
C GLU A 67 -3.39 -8.08 -6.71
N LEU A 68 -4.44 -8.58 -7.33
CA LEU A 68 -5.73 -8.79 -6.67
C LEU A 68 -5.74 -10.16 -6.01
N TRP A 69 -5.55 -10.18 -4.69
CA TRP A 69 -5.54 -11.43 -3.90
C TRP A 69 -6.79 -11.49 -3.01
N PRO A 70 -7.16 -12.70 -2.50
CA PRO A 70 -8.45 -12.89 -1.81
C PRO A 70 -8.71 -12.00 -0.60
N ILE A 71 -7.73 -11.80 0.26
CA ILE A 71 -7.95 -11.10 1.54
C ILE A 71 -7.46 -9.66 1.48
N ASN A 72 -6.42 -9.43 0.69
CA ASN A 72 -5.79 -8.12 0.56
C ASN A 72 -5.09 -8.03 -0.78
N PRO A 73 -4.93 -6.82 -1.32
CA PRO A 73 -4.06 -6.66 -2.47
C PRO A 73 -2.61 -6.84 -2.03
N ILE A 74 -1.74 -7.18 -2.94
CA ILE A 74 -0.31 -7.26 -2.64
C ILE A 74 0.51 -6.59 -3.73
N VAL A 75 1.67 -6.06 -3.35
CA VAL A 75 2.72 -5.65 -4.28
C VAL A 75 3.73 -6.77 -4.25
N TYR A 76 3.89 -7.47 -5.36
CA TYR A 76 4.60 -8.75 -5.36
C TYR A 76 6.05 -8.66 -4.87
N SER A 77 6.78 -7.64 -5.29
CA SER A 77 8.17 -7.47 -4.86
C SER A 77 8.29 -7.28 -3.34
N LEU A 78 7.34 -6.54 -2.77
CA LEU A 78 7.31 -6.33 -1.32
C LEU A 78 6.82 -7.58 -0.60
N TYR A 79 5.87 -8.30 -1.18
CA TYR A 79 5.42 -9.56 -0.61
C TYR A 79 6.61 -10.53 -0.46
N ARG A 80 7.41 -10.65 -1.52
CA ARG A 80 8.59 -11.50 -1.47
C ARG A 80 9.62 -11.01 -0.46
N ARG A 81 9.81 -9.70 -0.38
CA ARG A 81 10.77 -9.10 0.54
C ARG A 81 10.43 -9.39 1.99
N TYR A 82 9.14 -9.37 2.33
CA TYR A 82 8.68 -9.52 3.72
C TYR A 82 8.13 -10.91 4.02
N MET A 83 8.27 -11.84 3.11
CA MET A 83 7.79 -13.21 3.31
C MET A 83 8.85 -14.00 4.05
N VAL A 84 8.72 -14.03 5.38
CA VAL A 84 9.59 -14.81 6.23
C VAL A 84 8.75 -15.92 6.83
N ALA A 85 9.25 -17.16 6.71
CA ALA A 85 8.52 -18.33 7.20
C ALA A 85 8.16 -18.17 8.68
N GLY A 86 6.90 -18.45 9.00
CA GLY A 86 6.41 -18.40 10.38
C GLY A 86 6.23 -17.02 10.98
N GLN A 87 6.29 -15.96 10.17
CA GLN A 87 6.16 -14.59 10.67
C GLN A 87 5.08 -13.78 9.96
N ASN A 88 4.05 -14.45 9.46
CA ASN A 88 2.99 -13.78 8.70
C ASN A 88 2.17 -12.79 9.55
N ASP A 89 2.07 -13.06 10.83
CA ASP A 89 1.28 -12.27 11.77
C ASP A 89 2.13 -11.33 12.62
N LYS A 90 3.41 -11.20 12.30
CA LYS A 90 4.31 -10.34 13.08
C LYS A 90 4.58 -9.04 12.34
N ASN A 91 4.90 -8.02 13.11
CA ASN A 91 5.26 -6.73 12.53
C ASN A 91 6.52 -6.86 11.67
N ILE A 92 6.48 -6.19 10.54
CA ILE A 92 7.60 -6.18 9.59
C ILE A 92 8.78 -5.45 10.19
N VAL A 93 9.97 -6.05 10.05
CA VAL A 93 11.23 -5.39 10.39
C VAL A 93 11.87 -4.94 9.08
N GLU A 94 11.93 -3.64 8.85
CA GLU A 94 12.52 -3.05 7.66
C GLU A 94 13.51 -1.96 8.07
N ARG A 95 14.79 -2.26 7.91
CA ARG A 95 15.83 -1.29 8.28
C ARG A 95 15.84 -0.05 7.40
N GLY A 96 15.33 -0.18 6.18
CA GLY A 96 15.21 0.95 5.26
C GLY A 96 14.01 1.83 5.51
N ALA A 97 13.12 1.46 6.44
CA ALA A 97 11.93 2.24 6.72
C ALA A 97 12.30 3.65 7.13
N ARG A 98 11.68 4.63 6.48
CA ARG A 98 11.94 6.04 6.71
C ARG A 98 10.77 6.88 6.25
N ARG A 99 10.64 8.05 6.84
CA ARG A 99 9.64 9.00 6.37
C ARG A 99 10.09 9.58 5.03
N VAL A 100 9.13 9.73 4.14
CA VAL A 100 9.32 10.39 2.84
C VAL A 100 8.47 11.65 2.91
N VAL A 101 9.14 12.81 2.94
CA VAL A 101 8.49 14.09 3.21
C VAL A 101 7.29 14.35 2.29
N GLU A 102 7.43 14.00 1.02
CA GLU A 102 6.35 14.19 0.05
C GLU A 102 5.11 13.37 0.36
N LEU A 103 5.24 12.34 1.20
CA LEU A 103 4.11 11.49 1.60
C LEU A 103 3.52 11.88 2.95
N ASP A 104 4.07 12.89 3.62
CA ASP A 104 3.55 13.34 4.92
C ASP A 104 2.09 13.77 4.86
N VAL A 105 1.63 14.22 3.70
CA VAL A 105 0.22 14.59 3.49
C VAL A 105 -0.71 13.40 3.78
N LEU A 106 -0.20 12.17 3.67
CA LEU A 106 -0.99 10.96 3.91
C LEU A 106 -0.94 10.51 5.38
N ASN A 107 -0.13 11.12 6.23
CA ASN A 107 0.04 10.63 7.60
C ASN A 107 -1.26 10.49 8.37
N PRO A 108 -2.20 11.45 8.36
CA PRO A 108 -3.46 11.26 9.08
C PRO A 108 -4.25 10.06 8.56
N VAL A 109 -4.25 9.86 7.25
CA VAL A 109 -4.94 8.73 6.63
C VAL A 109 -4.26 7.42 7.02
N ILE A 110 -2.93 7.38 6.95
CA ILE A 110 -2.16 6.19 7.30
C ILE A 110 -2.42 5.81 8.76
N ILE A 111 -2.38 6.77 9.66
CA ILE A 111 -2.62 6.51 11.09
C ILE A 111 -4.03 6.00 11.31
N GLU A 112 -5.02 6.62 10.66
CA GLU A 112 -6.40 6.16 10.75
C GLU A 112 -6.53 4.70 10.29
N LEU A 113 -5.93 4.37 9.16
CA LEU A 113 -6.03 3.02 8.60
C LEU A 113 -5.30 1.99 9.45
N LEU A 114 -4.11 2.32 9.94
CA LEU A 114 -3.36 1.43 10.82
C LEU A 114 -4.05 1.25 12.17
N SER A 115 -4.88 2.21 12.58
CA SER A 115 -5.65 2.13 13.81
C SER A 115 -6.99 1.42 13.63
N THR A 116 -7.36 1.10 12.40
CA THR A 116 -8.59 0.38 12.09
C THR A 116 -8.32 -1.11 12.15
N ASP A 117 -9.30 -1.88 12.63
CA ASP A 117 -9.18 -3.33 12.64
C ASP A 117 -8.87 -3.84 11.23
N VAL A 118 -7.81 -4.63 11.12
CA VAL A 118 -7.32 -5.08 9.81
C VAL A 118 -8.34 -5.96 9.09
N TYR A 119 -9.16 -6.68 9.83
CA TYR A 119 -10.20 -7.53 9.22
C TYR A 119 -11.34 -6.68 8.67
N GLU A 120 -11.60 -5.54 9.28
CA GLU A 120 -12.55 -4.58 8.72
C GLU A 120 -12.03 -3.99 7.42
N LEU A 121 -10.74 -3.67 7.36
CA LEU A 121 -10.15 -3.18 6.12
C LEU A 121 -10.19 -4.24 5.02
N SER A 122 -9.92 -5.49 5.38
CA SER A 122 -10.00 -6.59 4.44
C SER A 122 -11.42 -6.74 3.89
N GLU A 123 -12.42 -6.60 4.75
CA GLU A 123 -13.81 -6.66 4.33
C GLU A 123 -14.16 -5.53 3.37
N ARG A 124 -13.72 -4.30 3.67
CA ARG A 124 -13.91 -3.16 2.75
C ARG A 124 -13.28 -3.44 1.39
N TYR A 125 -12.11 -4.04 1.39
CA TYR A 125 -11.40 -4.39 0.16
C TYR A 125 -12.21 -5.38 -0.68
N THR A 126 -12.74 -6.43 -0.06
CA THR A 126 -13.49 -7.46 -0.77
C THR A 126 -14.87 -6.98 -1.24
N GLN A 127 -15.33 -5.83 -0.76
CA GLN A 127 -16.57 -5.22 -1.20
C GLN A 127 -16.37 -4.22 -2.35
N GLN A 128 -15.12 -3.97 -2.76
CA GLN A 128 -14.86 -3.04 -3.86
C GLN A 128 -15.40 -3.61 -5.17
N PRO A 129 -15.97 -2.74 -6.05
CA PRO A 129 -16.50 -3.22 -7.32
C PRO A 129 -15.50 -4.02 -8.15
N PHE A 130 -14.25 -3.58 -8.18
CA PHE A 130 -13.21 -4.27 -8.92
C PHE A 130 -13.01 -5.69 -8.39
N TYR A 131 -12.97 -5.85 -7.07
CA TYR A 131 -12.85 -7.17 -6.45
C TYR A 131 -14.05 -8.06 -6.83
N LEU A 132 -15.27 -7.53 -6.65
CA LEU A 132 -16.48 -8.30 -6.92
C LEU A 132 -16.56 -8.72 -8.39
N ASN A 133 -16.14 -7.86 -9.29
CA ASN A 133 -16.16 -8.14 -10.72
C ASN A 133 -15.13 -9.20 -11.14
N ASN A 134 -14.10 -9.42 -10.31
CA ASN A 134 -13.03 -10.36 -10.62
C ASN A 134 -13.01 -11.56 -9.68
N ARG A 135 -14.05 -11.75 -8.89
CA ARG A 135 -14.09 -12.77 -7.83
C ARG A 135 -13.82 -14.18 -8.33
N ARG A 136 -14.33 -14.53 -9.50
CA ARG A 136 -14.11 -15.88 -10.06
C ARG A 136 -12.64 -16.11 -10.41
N THR A 137 -12.00 -15.11 -10.99
CA THR A 137 -10.58 -15.21 -11.37
C THR A 137 -9.72 -15.35 -10.13
N ILE A 138 -10.02 -14.59 -9.08
CA ILE A 138 -9.27 -14.68 -7.81
C ILE A 138 -9.32 -16.10 -7.27
N GLY A 139 -10.49 -16.75 -7.36
CA GLY A 139 -10.65 -18.11 -6.84
C GLY A 139 -9.89 -19.17 -7.64
N ARG A 140 -9.50 -18.87 -8.89
CA ARG A 140 -8.84 -19.84 -9.78
C ARG A 140 -7.35 -19.58 -9.95
N ALA A 141 -6.98 -18.31 -10.04
CA ALA A 141 -5.62 -17.93 -10.43
C ALA A 141 -5.17 -16.70 -9.66
N ILE A 142 -4.68 -16.91 -8.45
CA ILE A 142 -4.19 -15.82 -7.61
C ILE A 142 -3.00 -15.18 -8.32
N GLY A 143 -3.04 -13.84 -8.40
CA GLY A 143 -1.96 -13.07 -9.00
C GLY A 143 -2.12 -12.79 -10.49
N ASP A 144 -3.13 -13.37 -11.14
CA ASP A 144 -3.35 -13.15 -12.56
C ASP A 144 -3.97 -11.80 -12.87
N VAL A 145 -4.60 -11.15 -11.89
CA VAL A 145 -5.26 -9.86 -12.08
C VAL A 145 -4.47 -8.79 -11.35
N THR A 146 -4.08 -7.75 -12.09
CA THR A 146 -3.47 -6.57 -11.49
C THR A 146 -4.49 -5.44 -11.45
N ILE A 147 -4.34 -4.53 -10.47
CA ILE A 147 -5.26 -3.42 -10.28
C ILE A 147 -4.64 -2.18 -10.88
N LYS A 148 -5.33 -1.56 -11.84
CA LYS A 148 -4.87 -0.29 -12.41
C LYS A 148 -5.15 0.83 -11.43
N LEU A 149 -4.37 1.91 -11.51
CA LEU A 149 -4.57 3.04 -10.61
C LEU A 149 -6.02 3.57 -10.65
N GLU A 150 -6.60 3.61 -11.84
CA GLU A 150 -7.98 4.07 -11.99
C GLU A 150 -9.01 3.16 -11.32
N ASP A 151 -8.66 1.92 -11.04
CA ASP A 151 -9.56 0.95 -10.41
C ASP A 151 -9.40 0.86 -8.89
N ILE A 152 -8.44 1.59 -8.35
CA ILE A 152 -8.28 1.65 -6.89
C ILE A 152 -9.40 2.46 -6.26
#